data_2ec956d84cbfdf6379d9545339afa9d2
#
_entry.id   2ec956d84cbfdf6379d9545339afa9d2
#
_cell.length_a   1.000
_cell.length_b   1.000
_cell.length_c   1.000
_cell.angle_alpha   90.00
_cell.angle_beta   90.00
_cell.angle_gamma   90.00
#
_symmetry.space_group_name_H-M   'P 1'
#
loop_
_entity.id
_entity.type
_entity.pdbx_description
1 polymer ?
#
loop_
_entity_poly.entity_id
_entity_poly.type
_entity_poly.pdbx_seq_one_letter_code
_entity_poly.pdbx_strand_id
1 'polypeptide(L)'
;IIIYADDLIKDIDEDFFEANKWLQNESADVTDLGRGETIFFEYQNLKFVLKHYYRGGMLGRYISDRYLWTGIDGSRSIREFRKLKELCLMGLPVPKPIGARVKKSGATYTADLITIEIEKSKTLSELIAEDHVNKNVWEAVGKCLHLFSNKEIYHPDLNTNNILID
;
A
#
# COMPACT_ATOMS: atom_id res chain seq x y z
N ILE A 1 15.59 8.52 4.07
CA ILE A 1 15.56 7.37 5.01
C ILE A 1 14.74 6.28 4.36
N ILE A 2 15.35 5.11 4.20
CA ILE A 2 14.70 3.92 3.65
C ILE A 2 14.80 2.81 4.69
N ILE A 3 13.70 2.07 4.87
CA ILE A 3 13.68 0.77 5.54
C ILE A 3 13.10 -0.26 4.58
N TYR A 4 13.61 -1.47 4.59
CA TYR A 4 13.13 -2.54 3.70
C TYR A 4 13.22 -3.93 4.37
N ALA A 5 12.53 -4.88 3.76
CA ALA A 5 12.63 -6.30 4.10
C ALA A 5 13.59 -6.96 3.10
N ASP A 6 14.68 -7.55 3.58
CA ASP A 6 15.78 -8.11 2.80
C ASP A 6 15.58 -9.56 2.37
N ASP A 7 14.40 -10.12 2.62
CA ASP A 7 14.07 -11.51 2.34
C ASP A 7 13.71 -11.79 0.87
N LEU A 8 13.30 -10.78 0.10
CA LEU A 8 12.94 -10.91 -1.31
C LEU A 8 13.83 -10.11 -2.26
N ILE A 9 14.18 -8.90 -1.91
CA ILE A 9 15.02 -8.01 -2.72
C ILE A 9 16.16 -7.51 -1.85
N LYS A 10 17.37 -7.68 -2.33
CA LYS A 10 18.57 -7.11 -1.75
C LYS A 10 18.83 -5.73 -2.38
N ASP A 11 19.34 -4.81 -1.58
CA ASP A 11 19.81 -3.49 -2.05
C ASP A 11 18.72 -2.59 -2.67
N ILE A 12 17.63 -2.37 -1.93
CA ILE A 12 16.62 -1.36 -2.28
C ILE A 12 17.20 0.03 -1.99
N ASP A 13 17.48 0.77 -3.06
CA ASP A 13 17.99 2.14 -3.04
C ASP A 13 16.90 3.21 -3.22
N GLU A 14 17.31 4.47 -3.31
CA GLU A 14 16.37 5.59 -3.54
C GLU A 14 15.68 5.49 -4.90
N ASP A 15 16.38 5.00 -5.92
CA ASP A 15 15.87 4.88 -7.28
C ASP A 15 14.73 3.87 -7.38
N PHE A 16 14.69 2.89 -6.47
CA PHE A 16 13.60 1.91 -6.42
C PHE A 16 12.24 2.54 -6.08
N PHE A 17 12.26 3.72 -5.45
CA PHE A 17 11.06 4.50 -5.12
C PHE A 17 10.78 5.63 -6.12
N GLU A 18 11.54 5.76 -7.21
CA GLU A 18 11.31 6.80 -8.20
C GLU A 18 10.30 6.33 -9.25
N ALA A 19 9.11 6.91 -9.22
CA ALA A 19 8.01 6.63 -10.13
C ALA A 19 8.44 6.68 -11.61
N ASN A 20 9.18 7.72 -12.00
CA ASN A 20 9.63 7.92 -13.37
C ASN A 20 10.53 6.79 -13.92
N LYS A 21 11.27 6.10 -13.04
CA LYS A 21 12.10 4.95 -13.43
C LYS A 21 11.22 3.81 -13.95
N TRP A 22 10.09 3.57 -13.30
CA TRP A 22 9.19 2.49 -13.64
C TRP A 22 8.28 2.84 -14.80
N LEU A 23 7.79 4.09 -14.86
CA LEU A 23 6.92 4.58 -15.93
C LEU A 23 7.58 4.62 -17.32
N GLN A 24 8.90 4.62 -17.38
CA GLN A 24 9.65 4.51 -18.65
C GLN A 24 9.70 3.08 -19.19
N ASN A 25 9.31 2.09 -18.39
CA ASN A 25 9.22 0.69 -18.80
C ASN A 25 7.80 0.39 -19.29
N GLU A 26 7.68 -0.26 -20.45
CA GLU A 26 6.39 -0.66 -21.06
C GLU A 26 5.51 -1.58 -20.18
N SER A 27 6.06 -2.09 -19.09
CA SER A 27 5.40 -3.00 -18.14
C SER A 27 4.88 -2.31 -16.87
N ALA A 28 4.89 -0.98 -16.82
CA ALA A 28 4.35 -0.24 -15.68
C ALA A 28 2.99 0.37 -15.99
N ASP A 29 2.00 0.04 -15.16
CA ASP A 29 0.67 0.64 -15.21
C ASP A 29 0.48 1.64 -14.07
N VAL A 30 -0.14 2.79 -14.40
CA VAL A 30 -0.51 3.80 -13.40
C VAL A 30 -2.01 3.74 -13.17
N THR A 31 -2.39 3.52 -11.93
CA THR A 31 -3.79 3.68 -11.52
C THR A 31 -3.90 4.76 -10.46
N ASP A 32 -4.79 5.71 -10.69
CA ASP A 32 -5.18 6.71 -9.69
C ASP A 32 -6.30 6.11 -8.81
N LEU A 33 -5.90 5.39 -7.77
CA LEU A 33 -6.83 4.82 -6.79
C LEU A 33 -7.06 5.82 -5.64
N GLY A 34 -7.94 6.76 -5.88
CA GLY A 34 -8.44 7.66 -4.85
C GLY A 34 -7.52 8.83 -4.51
N ARG A 35 -6.88 8.84 -3.33
CA ARG A 35 -6.10 9.99 -2.82
C ARG A 35 -4.59 9.82 -2.96
N GLY A 36 -4.11 8.96 -3.84
CA GLY A 36 -2.68 8.71 -4.01
C GLY A 36 -2.37 8.16 -5.38
N GLU A 37 -1.20 8.50 -5.88
CA GLU A 37 -0.65 7.89 -7.07
C GLU A 37 -0.15 6.50 -6.71
N THR A 38 -0.68 5.48 -7.38
CA THR A 38 -0.30 4.09 -7.22
C THR A 38 0.25 3.59 -8.54
N ILE A 39 1.47 3.07 -8.51
CA ILE A 39 2.17 2.56 -9.69
C ILE A 39 2.39 1.07 -9.51
N PHE A 40 1.94 0.30 -10.47
CA PHE A 40 2.20 -1.12 -10.59
C PHE A 40 3.41 -1.31 -11.50
N PHE A 41 4.39 -2.09 -11.08
CA PHE A 41 5.59 -2.34 -11.86
C PHE A 41 6.14 -3.75 -11.61
N GLU A 42 6.90 -4.24 -12.58
CA GLU A 42 7.56 -5.56 -12.49
C GLU A 42 9.08 -5.39 -12.38
N TYR A 43 9.67 -6.17 -11.48
CA TYR A 43 11.13 -6.27 -11.31
C TYR A 43 11.51 -7.68 -10.88
N GLN A 44 12.48 -8.30 -11.55
CA GLN A 44 12.95 -9.68 -11.28
C GLN A 44 11.82 -10.72 -11.23
N ASN A 45 10.85 -10.63 -12.15
CA ASN A 45 9.66 -11.48 -12.24
C ASN A 45 8.73 -11.40 -11.02
N LEU A 46 8.83 -10.36 -10.23
CA LEU A 46 7.92 -10.03 -9.14
C LEU A 46 7.18 -8.74 -9.46
N LYS A 47 5.90 -8.70 -9.09
CA LYS A 47 5.06 -7.52 -9.28
C LYS A 47 4.91 -6.74 -8.01
N PHE A 48 5.03 -5.44 -8.12
CA PHE A 48 5.06 -4.50 -7.01
C PHE A 48 4.04 -3.40 -7.17
N VAL A 49 3.66 -2.85 -6.04
CA VAL A 49 2.81 -1.66 -5.93
C VAL A 49 3.59 -0.59 -5.17
N LEU A 50 3.94 0.50 -5.86
CA LEU A 50 4.50 1.70 -5.25
C LEU A 50 3.36 2.69 -4.97
N LYS A 51 3.18 3.03 -3.72
CA LYS A 51 2.19 3.99 -3.23
C LYS A 51 2.87 5.24 -2.71
N HIS A 52 2.63 6.38 -3.38
CA HIS A 52 2.97 7.69 -2.84
C HIS A 52 1.82 8.23 -1.98
N TYR A 53 2.14 8.80 -0.81
CA TYR A 53 1.11 9.27 0.11
C TYR A 53 0.78 10.74 -0.13
N TYR A 54 -0.47 11.01 -0.45
CA TYR A 54 -1.01 12.35 -0.53
C TYR A 54 -1.87 12.68 0.69
N ARG A 55 -1.85 13.95 1.07
CA ARG A 55 -2.67 14.47 2.17
C ARG A 55 -4.07 14.78 1.67
N GLY A 56 -5.08 14.13 2.25
CA GLY A 56 -6.47 14.44 1.97
C GLY A 56 -6.97 15.63 2.77
N GLY A 57 -8.12 16.18 2.35
CA GLY A 57 -8.82 17.25 3.04
C GLY A 57 -8.56 18.64 2.46
N MET A 58 -9.10 19.68 3.12
CA MET A 58 -9.10 21.08 2.61
C MET A 58 -7.67 21.66 2.46
N LEU A 59 -6.73 21.22 3.29
CA LEU A 59 -5.30 21.60 3.19
C LEU A 59 -4.55 20.87 2.06
N GLY A 60 -5.04 19.70 1.60
CA GLY A 60 -4.45 18.95 0.48
C GLY A 60 -4.50 19.70 -0.86
N ARG A 61 -5.29 20.76 -0.97
CA ARG A 61 -5.36 21.62 -2.16
C ARG A 61 -4.08 22.43 -2.41
N TYR A 62 -3.29 22.70 -1.34
CA TYR A 62 -2.07 23.51 -1.41
C TYR A 62 -0.79 22.72 -1.06
N ILE A 63 -0.89 21.64 -0.28
CA ILE A 63 0.23 20.81 0.19
C ILE A 63 -0.21 19.36 0.08
N SER A 64 -0.14 18.81 -1.13
CA SER A 64 -0.73 17.51 -1.44
C SER A 64 0.01 16.32 -0.84
N ASP A 65 1.36 16.37 -0.81
CA ASP A 65 2.23 15.22 -0.48
C ASP A 65 3.05 15.39 0.80
N ARG A 66 2.95 16.55 1.49
CA ARG A 66 3.80 16.89 2.62
C ARG A 66 3.13 16.74 3.98
N TYR A 67 3.80 16.03 4.87
CA TYR A 67 3.39 15.80 6.25
C TYR A 67 4.33 16.53 7.21
N LEU A 68 3.84 16.97 8.36
CA LEU A 68 4.68 17.53 9.42
C LEU A 68 5.59 16.44 9.98
N TRP A 69 6.88 16.79 10.13
CA TRP A 69 7.88 15.89 10.67
C TRP A 69 7.70 15.70 12.17
N THR A 70 7.39 14.49 12.59
CA THR A 70 7.23 14.07 14.00
C THR A 70 8.21 12.97 14.39
N GLY A 71 9.30 12.82 13.63
CA GLY A 71 10.27 11.74 13.78
C GLY A 71 10.02 10.58 12.82
N ILE A 72 11.01 9.69 12.72
CA ILE A 72 10.94 8.50 11.83
C ILE A 72 9.76 7.62 12.20
N ASP A 73 9.61 7.30 13.48
CA ASP A 73 8.57 6.40 13.98
C ASP A 73 7.16 7.00 13.85
N GLY A 74 7.04 8.33 13.76
CA GLY A 74 5.80 9.04 13.49
C GLY A 74 5.43 9.09 12.00
N SER A 75 6.36 8.76 11.09
CA SER A 75 6.12 8.87 9.66
C SER A 75 5.19 7.77 9.14
N ARG A 76 4.33 8.16 8.18
CA ARG A 76 3.20 7.34 7.73
C ARG A 76 3.64 6.03 7.07
N SER A 77 4.58 6.11 6.11
CA SER A 77 5.06 4.92 5.39
C SER A 77 5.77 3.93 6.30
N ILE A 78 6.61 4.42 7.23
CA ILE A 78 7.33 3.57 8.18
C ILE A 78 6.37 2.84 9.14
N ARG A 79 5.36 3.55 9.65
CA ARG A 79 4.33 2.94 10.50
C ARG A 79 3.53 1.87 9.75
N GLU A 80 3.12 2.16 8.51
CA GLU A 80 2.35 1.22 7.70
C GLU A 80 3.20 0.01 7.32
N PHE A 81 4.47 0.20 6.92
CA PHE A 81 5.41 -0.89 6.66
C PHE A 81 5.56 -1.83 7.86
N ARG A 82 5.83 -1.29 9.04
CA ARG A 82 5.98 -2.09 10.26
C ARG A 82 4.69 -2.83 10.61
N LYS A 83 3.54 -2.16 10.45
CA LYS A 83 2.25 -2.80 10.73
C LYS A 83 1.96 -3.93 9.76
N LEU A 84 2.17 -3.74 8.47
CA LEU A 84 2.01 -4.80 7.48
C LEU A 84 2.95 -5.98 7.75
N LYS A 85 4.23 -5.71 8.12
CA LYS A 85 5.17 -6.76 8.50
C LYS A 85 4.68 -7.56 9.71
N GLU A 86 4.18 -6.90 10.73
CA GLU A 86 3.57 -7.54 11.91
C GLU A 86 2.38 -8.43 11.51
N LEU A 87 1.46 -7.90 10.70
CA LEU A 87 0.27 -8.61 10.25
C LEU A 87 0.62 -9.84 9.39
N CYS A 88 1.62 -9.73 8.50
CA CYS A 88 2.15 -10.86 7.74
C CYS A 88 2.71 -11.95 8.66
N LEU A 89 3.47 -11.57 9.70
CA LEU A 89 4.01 -12.53 10.68
C LEU A 89 2.90 -13.23 11.49
N MET A 90 1.75 -12.58 11.67
CA MET A 90 0.57 -13.18 12.28
C MET A 90 -0.20 -14.10 11.31
N GLY A 91 0.23 -14.21 10.05
CA GLY A 91 -0.45 -15.00 9.02
C GLY A 91 -1.76 -14.38 8.55
N LEU A 92 -1.94 -13.06 8.68
CA LEU A 92 -3.11 -12.36 8.18
C LEU A 92 -2.95 -12.03 6.69
N PRO A 93 -4.03 -12.10 5.89
CA PRO A 93 -4.00 -11.82 4.46
C PRO A 93 -3.91 -10.30 4.22
N VAL A 94 -2.69 -9.81 4.14
CA VAL A 94 -2.36 -8.40 3.83
C VAL A 94 -1.25 -8.36 2.80
N PRO A 95 -1.13 -7.28 2.01
CA PRO A 95 -0.01 -7.11 1.07
C PRO A 95 1.33 -7.21 1.80
N LYS A 96 2.26 -8.00 1.25
CA LYS A 96 3.60 -8.15 1.82
C LYS A 96 4.41 -6.85 1.62
N PRO A 97 4.86 -6.17 2.69
CA PRO A 97 5.63 -4.95 2.55
C PRO A 97 7.07 -5.26 2.13
N ILE A 98 7.59 -4.50 1.19
CA ILE A 98 8.95 -4.62 0.64
C ILE A 98 9.83 -3.50 1.14
N GLY A 99 9.36 -2.26 1.09
CA GLY A 99 10.14 -1.13 1.54
C GLY A 99 9.29 0.11 1.81
N ALA A 100 9.82 1.01 2.64
CA ALA A 100 9.22 2.30 2.91
C ALA A 100 10.29 3.38 2.89
N ARG A 101 9.98 4.50 2.23
CA ARG A 101 10.84 5.66 2.13
C ARG A 101 10.21 6.89 2.78
N VAL A 102 11.06 7.69 3.42
CA VAL A 102 10.73 9.02 3.93
C VAL A 102 11.78 10.00 3.43
N LYS A 103 11.36 11.00 2.69
CA LYS A 103 12.21 12.13 2.27
C LYS A 103 11.85 13.35 3.13
N LYS A 104 12.73 13.70 4.10
CA LYS A 104 12.57 14.87 4.96
C LYS A 104 13.05 16.13 4.24
N SER A 105 12.27 17.21 4.33
CA SER A 105 12.62 18.53 3.82
C SER A 105 12.19 19.59 4.85
N GLY A 106 13.15 20.13 5.60
CA GLY A 106 12.88 21.08 6.68
C GLY A 106 11.98 20.49 7.77
N ALA A 107 10.84 21.11 8.03
CA ALA A 107 9.84 20.69 9.01
C ALA A 107 8.81 19.70 8.44
N THR A 108 8.95 19.26 7.19
CA THR A 108 8.01 18.37 6.51
C THR A 108 8.70 17.14 5.93
N TYR A 109 7.90 16.15 5.48
CA TYR A 109 8.39 14.97 4.77
C TYR A 109 7.37 14.50 3.74
N THR A 110 7.85 13.77 2.72
CA THR A 110 7.05 12.91 1.83
C THR A 110 7.25 11.45 2.20
N ALA A 111 6.32 10.59 1.82
CA ALA A 111 6.30 9.19 2.21
C ALA A 111 5.89 8.29 1.05
N ASP A 112 6.59 7.16 0.91
CA ASP A 112 6.34 6.14 -0.09
C ASP A 112 6.36 4.75 0.56
N LEU A 113 5.56 3.83 0.05
CA LEU A 113 5.50 2.44 0.46
C LEU A 113 5.50 1.53 -0.75
N ILE A 114 6.29 0.46 -0.72
CA ILE A 114 6.27 -0.59 -1.73
C ILE A 114 5.79 -1.89 -1.09
N THR A 115 4.85 -2.53 -1.74
CA THR A 115 4.34 -3.87 -1.38
C THR A 115 4.39 -4.79 -2.58
N ILE A 116 4.30 -6.10 -2.34
CA ILE A 116 4.00 -7.08 -3.39
C ILE A 116 2.56 -6.87 -3.85
N GLU A 117 2.35 -6.91 -5.17
CA GLU A 117 1.02 -6.92 -5.76
C GLU A 117 0.29 -8.23 -5.43
N ILE A 118 -0.97 -8.13 -5.05
CA ILE A 118 -1.87 -9.28 -5.00
C ILE A 118 -2.42 -9.48 -6.41
N GLU A 119 -1.80 -10.39 -7.15
CA GLU A 119 -2.11 -10.61 -8.56
C GLU A 119 -3.56 -11.04 -8.77
N LYS A 120 -4.13 -10.58 -9.90
CA LYS A 120 -5.51 -10.90 -10.32
C LYS A 120 -6.60 -10.49 -9.32
N SER A 121 -6.24 -9.73 -8.29
CA SER A 121 -7.22 -9.23 -7.34
C SER A 121 -7.99 -8.02 -7.91
N LYS A 122 -9.25 -7.92 -7.49
CA LYS A 122 -10.09 -6.72 -7.66
C LYS A 122 -10.53 -6.23 -6.30
N THR A 123 -10.80 -4.95 -6.19
CA THR A 123 -11.46 -4.44 -4.99
C THR A 123 -12.89 -4.95 -4.91
N LEU A 124 -13.40 -5.14 -3.71
CA LEU A 124 -14.81 -5.51 -3.53
C LEU A 124 -15.74 -4.46 -4.16
N SER A 125 -15.33 -3.19 -4.19
CA SER A 125 -16.06 -2.11 -4.85
C SER A 125 -16.18 -2.33 -6.36
N GLU A 126 -15.10 -2.73 -7.04
CA GLU A 126 -15.12 -3.06 -8.48
C GLU A 126 -16.01 -4.26 -8.76
N LEU A 127 -15.90 -5.32 -7.96
CA LEU A 127 -16.76 -6.50 -8.12
C LEU A 127 -18.25 -6.18 -7.91
N ILE A 128 -18.59 -5.28 -6.99
CA ILE A 128 -19.96 -4.80 -6.80
C ILE A 128 -20.43 -4.04 -8.04
N ALA A 129 -19.60 -3.15 -8.57
CA ALA A 129 -19.94 -2.36 -9.75
C ALA A 129 -20.13 -3.23 -11.02
N GLU A 130 -19.41 -4.35 -11.10
CA GLU A 130 -19.50 -5.32 -12.20
C GLU A 130 -20.61 -6.38 -11.99
N ASP A 131 -21.36 -6.32 -10.91
CA ASP A 131 -22.38 -7.33 -10.50
C ASP A 131 -21.78 -8.75 -10.37
N HIS A 132 -20.52 -8.85 -9.98
CA HIS A 132 -19.78 -10.11 -9.83
C HIS A 132 -19.73 -10.61 -8.37
N VAL A 133 -20.49 -10.01 -7.46
CA VAL A 133 -20.51 -10.40 -6.05
C VAL A 133 -21.62 -11.41 -5.79
N ASN A 134 -21.23 -12.64 -5.45
CA ASN A 134 -22.14 -13.71 -5.07
C ASN A 134 -21.99 -14.05 -3.57
N LYS A 135 -22.78 -15.05 -3.11
CA LYS A 135 -22.75 -15.52 -1.73
C LYS A 135 -21.34 -15.95 -1.27
N ASN A 136 -20.56 -16.60 -2.14
CA ASN A 136 -19.22 -17.10 -1.79
C ASN A 136 -18.26 -15.93 -1.51
N VAL A 137 -18.35 -14.84 -2.28
CA VAL A 137 -17.54 -13.62 -2.04
C VAL A 137 -17.86 -13.03 -0.67
N TRP A 138 -19.15 -12.90 -0.32
CA TRP A 138 -19.54 -12.40 1.01
C TRP A 138 -19.09 -13.31 2.16
N GLU A 139 -19.14 -14.62 1.97
CA GLU A 139 -18.62 -15.57 2.95
C GLU A 139 -17.11 -15.48 3.10
N ALA A 140 -16.36 -15.30 2.00
CA ALA A 140 -14.91 -15.07 2.03
C ALA A 140 -14.54 -13.79 2.78
N VAL A 141 -15.23 -12.70 2.47
CA VAL A 141 -15.07 -11.41 3.20
C VAL A 141 -15.35 -11.61 4.69
N GLY A 142 -16.46 -12.26 5.05
CA GLY A 142 -16.80 -12.52 6.45
C GLY A 142 -15.75 -13.35 7.19
N LYS A 143 -15.24 -14.40 6.54
CA LYS A 143 -14.13 -15.22 7.08
C LYS A 143 -12.85 -14.42 7.28
N CYS A 144 -12.49 -13.59 6.29
CA CYS A 144 -11.33 -12.72 6.38
C CYS A 144 -11.46 -11.75 7.57
N LEU A 145 -12.59 -11.04 7.68
CA LEU A 145 -12.83 -10.12 8.80
C LEU A 145 -12.80 -10.83 10.15
N HIS A 146 -13.32 -12.06 10.22
CA HIS A 146 -13.27 -12.88 11.43
C HIS A 146 -11.83 -13.23 11.84
N LEU A 147 -10.93 -13.54 10.87
CA LEU A 147 -9.51 -13.77 11.16
C LEU A 147 -8.85 -12.55 11.83
N PHE A 148 -9.13 -11.35 11.35
CA PHE A 148 -8.61 -10.11 11.95
C PHE A 148 -9.21 -9.89 13.35
N SER A 149 -10.53 -10.03 13.50
CA SER A 149 -11.23 -9.85 14.77
C SER A 149 -10.73 -10.81 15.86
N ASN A 150 -10.45 -12.06 15.52
CA ASN A 150 -9.92 -13.05 16.47
C ASN A 150 -8.51 -12.70 16.98
N LYS A 151 -7.80 -11.82 16.29
CA LYS A 151 -6.50 -11.30 16.69
C LYS A 151 -6.59 -9.88 17.27
N GLU A 152 -7.81 -9.41 17.55
CA GLU A 152 -8.09 -8.06 18.06
C GLU A 152 -7.55 -6.94 17.14
N ILE A 153 -7.47 -7.21 15.83
CA ILE A 153 -7.01 -6.27 14.81
C ILE A 153 -8.23 -5.67 14.11
N TYR A 154 -8.31 -4.35 14.12
CA TYR A 154 -9.36 -3.58 13.47
C TYR A 154 -8.76 -2.62 12.45
N HIS A 155 -9.35 -2.59 11.25
CA HIS A 155 -8.96 -1.63 10.21
C HIS A 155 -9.71 -0.31 10.44
N PRO A 156 -9.00 0.82 10.64
CA PRO A 156 -9.65 2.08 11.02
C PRO A 156 -10.50 2.70 9.90
N ASP A 157 -10.29 2.32 8.66
CA ASP A 157 -11.01 2.80 7.47
C ASP A 157 -11.42 1.60 6.61
N LEU A 158 -12.15 0.65 7.22
CA LEU A 158 -12.64 -0.53 6.51
C LEU A 158 -13.78 -0.13 5.57
N ASN A 159 -13.55 -0.29 4.27
CA ASN A 159 -14.53 -0.04 3.22
C ASN A 159 -14.26 -0.97 2.03
N THR A 160 -15.16 -0.97 1.03
CA THR A 160 -15.10 -1.86 -0.13
C THR A 160 -13.89 -1.65 -1.03
N ASN A 161 -13.25 -0.47 -1.01
CA ASN A 161 -12.03 -0.20 -1.79
C ASN A 161 -10.77 -0.76 -1.11
N ASN A 162 -10.85 -1.11 0.17
CA ASN A 162 -9.72 -1.63 0.96
C ASN A 162 -9.79 -3.15 1.15
N ILE A 163 -10.75 -3.83 0.52
CA ILE A 163 -10.89 -5.28 0.50
C ILE A 163 -10.57 -5.76 -0.91
N LEU A 164 -9.51 -6.56 -1.05
CA LEU A 164 -9.12 -7.19 -2.29
C LEU A 164 -9.62 -8.63 -2.32
N ILE A 165 -10.11 -9.05 -3.46
CA ILE A 165 -10.59 -10.41 -3.75
C ILE A 165 -9.76 -10.95 -4.91
N ASP A 166 -9.05 -12.04 -4.70
CA ASP A 166 -8.23 -12.81 -5.64
C ASP A 166 -8.94 -14.10 -6.10
#